data_7b5d5a8bdececf7347c90583211c35bb
#
_entry.id   7b5d5a8bdececf7347c90583211c35bb
#
_cell.length_a   1.000
_cell.length_b   1.000
_cell.length_c   1.000
_cell.angle_alpha   90.00
_cell.angle_beta   90.00
_cell.angle_gamma   90.00
#
_symmetry.space_group_name_H-M   'P 1'
#
loop_
_entity.id
_entity.type
_entity.pdbx_description
1 polymer ?
#
loop_
_entity_poly.entity_id
_entity_poly.type
_entity_poly.pdbx_seq_one_letter_code
_entity_poly.pdbx_strand_id
1 'polypeptide(L)'
;MTLNLLIAPDFAPERFAGWHMLNTLLQKRSGLQLHLLTPASAAEQAQLIAEGKVDAVYANPFDAASMIRDAGYQAIARPMGKSDEMVIATAAGSAAGSAASTVEDLQPGCKIALTDNKDVKLIGLRLLEPADLTEADIQWQMVDTHQAAARMAIKGEVDASFFLAEAYHSLSKLTKSQLKALMESKLADITHVLLTSAKVGADAERVKEALVGLTGTPDGQPVLDELGIAGGFEPMTQEDAEFMIDLMDTLLD
;
A
#
# COMPACT_ATOMS: atom_id res chain seq x y z
N MET A 1 18.16 -20.33 14.03
CA MET A 1 16.81 -20.40 13.46
C MET A 1 16.79 -19.50 12.24
N THR A 2 16.17 -19.91 11.14
CA THR A 2 15.96 -19.03 9.98
C THR A 2 14.55 -18.47 10.09
N LEU A 3 14.41 -17.15 10.01
CA LEU A 3 13.12 -16.48 10.03
C LEU A 3 12.66 -16.21 8.58
N ASN A 4 11.41 -16.44 8.29
CA ASN A 4 10.79 -16.13 7.01
C ASN A 4 10.23 -14.72 7.03
N LEU A 5 10.82 -13.82 6.23
CA LEU A 5 10.35 -12.45 6.00
C LEU A 5 9.53 -12.40 4.71
N LEU A 6 8.26 -12.13 4.80
CA LEU A 6 7.36 -11.96 3.66
C LEU A 6 7.18 -10.49 3.32
N ILE A 7 7.19 -10.17 2.03
CA ILE A 7 6.81 -8.86 1.52
C ILE A 7 5.48 -9.03 0.79
N ALA A 8 4.48 -8.25 1.16
CA ALA A 8 3.17 -8.25 0.52
C ALA A 8 3.28 -8.05 -0.99
N PRO A 9 2.43 -8.69 -1.82
CA PRO A 9 2.58 -8.70 -3.29
C PRO A 9 2.17 -7.39 -3.98
N ASP A 10 1.75 -6.38 -3.22
CA ASP A 10 1.28 -5.08 -3.71
C ASP A 10 2.39 -4.04 -3.93
N PHE A 11 3.66 -4.41 -3.70
CA PHE A 11 4.78 -3.52 -4.01
C PHE A 11 5.02 -3.41 -5.52
N ALA A 12 5.55 -2.26 -5.96
CA ALA A 12 5.91 -2.03 -7.35
C ALA A 12 7.02 -3.02 -7.80
N PRO A 13 6.87 -3.71 -8.94
CA PRO A 13 7.85 -4.70 -9.43
C PRO A 13 9.29 -4.16 -9.52
N GLU A 14 9.44 -2.87 -9.76
CA GLU A 14 10.74 -2.17 -9.83
C GLU A 14 11.47 -2.20 -8.48
N ARG A 15 10.74 -2.38 -7.35
CA ARG A 15 11.29 -2.44 -5.99
C ARG A 15 11.82 -3.83 -5.60
N PHE A 16 11.62 -4.84 -6.43
CA PHE A 16 11.98 -6.23 -6.12
C PHE A 16 13.46 -6.38 -5.71
N ALA A 17 14.37 -5.74 -6.46
CA ALA A 17 15.80 -5.75 -6.12
C ALA A 17 16.08 -5.11 -4.75
N GLY A 18 15.39 -4.01 -4.44
CA GLY A 18 15.50 -3.31 -3.16
C GLY A 18 15.12 -4.19 -1.97
N TRP A 19 14.08 -5.01 -2.10
CA TRP A 19 13.68 -5.95 -1.04
C TRP A 19 14.73 -7.04 -0.79
N HIS A 20 15.38 -7.57 -1.82
CA HIS A 20 16.50 -8.50 -1.68
C HIS A 20 17.71 -7.86 -1.02
N MET A 21 18.02 -6.62 -1.39
CA MET A 21 19.10 -5.85 -0.76
C MET A 21 18.80 -5.59 0.72
N LEU A 22 17.57 -5.17 1.05
CA LEU A 22 17.13 -4.98 2.42
C LEU A 22 17.26 -6.26 3.24
N ASN A 23 16.76 -7.39 2.72
CA ASN A 23 16.84 -8.67 3.40
C ASN A 23 18.31 -9.06 3.73
N THR A 24 19.21 -8.85 2.77
CA THR A 24 20.64 -9.10 2.97
C THR A 24 21.23 -8.19 4.05
N LEU A 25 20.86 -6.92 4.04
CA LEU A 25 21.36 -5.94 4.98
C LEU A 25 20.81 -6.17 6.40
N LEU A 26 19.54 -6.54 6.52
CA LEU A 26 18.93 -6.92 7.79
C LEU A 26 19.64 -8.14 8.40
N GLN A 27 19.94 -9.17 7.60
CA GLN A 27 20.72 -10.33 8.08
C GLN A 27 22.08 -9.92 8.64
N LYS A 28 22.79 -9.06 7.90
CA LYS A 28 24.11 -8.57 8.31
C LYS A 28 24.06 -7.79 9.63
N ARG A 29 23.06 -6.95 9.81
CA ARG A 29 22.94 -6.05 10.98
C ARG A 29 22.34 -6.71 12.20
N SER A 30 21.30 -7.53 12.01
CA SER A 30 20.65 -8.26 13.09
C SER A 30 21.45 -9.50 13.54
N GLY A 31 22.30 -10.04 12.67
CA GLY A 31 22.96 -11.34 12.88
C GLY A 31 22.01 -12.54 12.81
N LEU A 32 20.80 -12.34 12.27
CA LEU A 32 19.80 -13.37 12.09
C LEU A 32 19.85 -13.90 10.64
N GLN A 33 19.44 -15.15 10.44
CA GLN A 33 19.21 -15.68 9.09
C GLN A 33 17.77 -15.36 8.69
N LEU A 34 17.59 -14.62 7.60
CA LEU A 34 16.30 -14.25 7.04
C LEU A 34 16.12 -14.86 5.65
N HIS A 35 15.02 -15.54 5.43
CA HIS A 35 14.60 -16.04 4.13
C HIS A 35 13.47 -15.15 3.59
N LEU A 36 13.71 -14.49 2.45
CA LEU A 36 12.73 -13.61 1.84
C LEU A 36 11.68 -14.41 1.08
N LEU A 37 10.41 -14.13 1.36
CA LEU A 37 9.24 -14.66 0.66
C LEU A 37 8.56 -13.51 -0.09
N THR A 38 8.35 -13.70 -1.39
CA THR A 38 7.66 -12.74 -2.27
C THR A 38 6.53 -13.45 -2.99
N PRO A 39 5.35 -13.61 -2.33
CA PRO A 39 4.20 -14.29 -2.94
C PRO A 39 3.75 -13.56 -4.21
N ALA A 40 3.27 -14.31 -5.18
CA ALA A 40 2.79 -13.77 -6.44
C ALA A 40 1.38 -13.15 -6.35
N SER A 41 0.66 -13.41 -5.24
CA SER A 41 -0.72 -12.93 -5.04
C SER A 41 -1.08 -12.84 -3.56
N ALA A 42 -2.12 -12.07 -3.24
CA ALA A 42 -2.70 -12.01 -1.90
C ALA A 42 -3.21 -13.39 -1.42
N ALA A 43 -3.69 -14.24 -2.32
CA ALA A 43 -4.13 -15.60 -1.99
C ALA A 43 -2.96 -16.48 -1.54
N GLU A 44 -1.82 -16.41 -2.21
CA GLU A 44 -0.60 -17.13 -1.81
C GLU A 44 -0.06 -16.59 -0.48
N GLN A 45 -0.07 -15.27 -0.28
CA GLN A 45 0.28 -14.64 1.00
C GLN A 45 -0.59 -15.20 2.13
N ALA A 46 -1.92 -15.18 1.97
CA ALA A 46 -2.86 -15.68 2.97
C ALA A 46 -2.62 -17.16 3.30
N GLN A 47 -2.32 -17.98 2.29
CA GLN A 47 -1.99 -19.37 2.48
C GLN A 47 -0.71 -19.55 3.31
N LEU A 48 0.37 -18.84 3.00
CA LEU A 48 1.65 -18.94 3.73
C LEU A 48 1.47 -18.51 5.20
N ILE A 49 0.66 -17.48 5.46
CA ILE A 49 0.34 -17.02 6.82
C ILE A 49 -0.48 -18.09 7.56
N ALA A 50 -1.53 -18.63 6.94
CA ALA A 50 -2.39 -19.67 7.54
C ALA A 50 -1.62 -20.96 7.86
N GLU A 51 -0.63 -21.30 7.04
CA GLU A 51 0.27 -22.43 7.26
C GLU A 51 1.32 -22.18 8.36
N GLY A 52 1.36 -20.96 8.93
CA GLY A 52 2.32 -20.57 9.98
C GLY A 52 3.77 -20.54 9.49
N LYS A 53 3.98 -20.30 8.19
CA LYS A 53 5.29 -20.25 7.54
C LYS A 53 5.91 -18.84 7.55
N VAL A 54 5.22 -17.83 8.04
CA VAL A 54 5.66 -16.45 8.04
C VAL A 54 5.99 -16.00 9.45
N ASP A 55 7.22 -15.53 9.66
CA ASP A 55 7.71 -15.07 10.95
C ASP A 55 7.65 -13.53 11.04
N ALA A 56 7.98 -12.84 9.95
CA ALA A 56 7.84 -11.40 9.82
C ALA A 56 7.19 -11.07 8.47
N VAL A 57 6.44 -9.97 8.40
CA VAL A 57 5.77 -9.53 7.18
C VAL A 57 5.72 -8.01 7.08
N TYR A 58 6.08 -7.50 5.91
CA TYR A 58 5.79 -6.12 5.54
C TYR A 58 4.47 -6.13 4.77
N ALA A 59 3.41 -5.71 5.44
CA ALA A 59 2.04 -5.84 5.00
C ALA A 59 1.40 -4.48 4.74
N ASN A 60 0.44 -4.44 3.81
CA ASN A 60 -0.47 -3.30 3.68
C ASN A 60 -1.31 -3.15 4.96
N PRO A 61 -1.92 -1.97 5.19
CA PRO A 61 -2.60 -1.68 6.45
C PRO A 61 -3.78 -2.61 6.75
N PHE A 62 -4.57 -3.02 5.75
CA PHE A 62 -5.74 -3.88 5.98
C PHE A 62 -5.34 -5.32 6.33
N ASP A 63 -4.35 -5.88 5.62
CA ASP A 63 -3.80 -7.18 5.97
C ASP A 63 -3.12 -7.13 7.35
N ALA A 64 -2.40 -6.03 7.65
CA ALA A 64 -1.78 -5.80 8.96
C ALA A 64 -2.83 -5.81 10.09
N ALA A 65 -3.94 -5.09 9.92
CA ALA A 65 -5.02 -5.07 10.91
C ALA A 65 -5.57 -6.47 11.18
N SER A 66 -5.87 -7.24 10.13
CA SER A 66 -6.35 -8.62 10.26
C SER A 66 -5.31 -9.52 10.96
N MET A 67 -4.03 -9.40 10.59
CA MET A 67 -2.96 -10.19 11.21
C MET A 67 -2.75 -9.87 12.69
N ILE A 68 -2.89 -8.60 13.08
CA ILE A 68 -2.80 -8.18 14.48
C ILE A 68 -3.98 -8.73 15.28
N ARG A 69 -5.20 -8.58 14.77
CA ARG A 69 -6.43 -9.00 15.45
C ARG A 69 -6.59 -10.51 15.55
N ASP A 70 -6.36 -11.20 14.43
CA ASP A 70 -6.79 -12.59 14.28
C ASP A 70 -5.64 -13.60 14.38
N ALA A 71 -4.42 -13.18 14.03
CA ALA A 71 -3.25 -14.07 13.95
C ALA A 71 -2.17 -13.79 15.02
N GLY A 72 -2.39 -12.79 15.89
CA GLY A 72 -1.50 -12.47 17.01
C GLY A 72 -0.14 -11.91 16.59
N TYR A 73 -0.04 -11.29 15.41
CA TYR A 73 1.14 -10.55 15.01
C TYR A 73 1.23 -9.22 15.77
N GLN A 74 2.44 -8.71 15.88
CA GLN A 74 2.74 -7.44 16.53
C GLN A 74 3.42 -6.49 15.55
N ALA A 75 2.97 -5.24 15.49
CA ALA A 75 3.64 -4.20 14.74
C ALA A 75 4.96 -3.82 15.41
N ILE A 76 6.04 -3.68 14.63
CA ILE A 76 7.35 -3.31 15.14
C ILE A 76 7.93 -2.07 14.49
N ALA A 77 7.58 -1.80 13.23
CA ALA A 77 8.06 -0.62 12.51
C ALA A 77 7.11 -0.23 11.38
N ARG A 78 7.18 1.05 10.98
CA ARG A 78 6.49 1.60 9.80
C ARG A 78 7.43 2.51 9.00
N PRO A 79 7.19 2.73 7.68
CA PRO A 79 7.98 3.67 6.90
C PRO A 79 7.70 5.12 7.34
N MET A 80 8.75 5.93 7.48
CA MET A 80 8.64 7.34 7.85
C MET A 80 8.13 8.18 6.68
N GLY A 81 7.14 9.03 6.97
CA GLY A 81 6.62 10.00 6.01
C GLY A 81 5.97 9.38 4.77
N LYS A 82 5.51 8.14 4.88
CA LYS A 82 4.70 7.46 3.89
C LYS A 82 3.39 7.03 4.50
N SER A 83 2.32 7.23 3.73
CA SER A 83 0.98 6.76 4.03
C SER A 83 0.36 6.17 2.75
N ASP A 84 -0.56 5.24 2.94
CA ASP A 84 -1.28 4.61 1.83
C ASP A 84 -2.45 5.50 1.42
N GLU A 85 -2.11 6.58 0.73
CA GLU A 85 -3.06 7.54 0.19
C GLU A 85 -3.54 7.10 -1.19
N MET A 86 -4.73 7.58 -1.58
CA MET A 86 -5.28 7.30 -2.90
C MET A 86 -5.71 8.59 -3.62
N VAL A 87 -5.77 8.50 -4.95
CA VAL A 87 -6.24 9.56 -5.84
C VAL A 87 -7.39 9.05 -6.70
N ILE A 88 -8.48 9.79 -6.73
CA ILE A 88 -9.53 9.66 -7.73
C ILE A 88 -9.22 10.66 -8.86
N ALA A 89 -9.05 10.18 -10.08
CA ALA A 89 -8.77 11.04 -11.22
C ALA A 89 -9.63 10.70 -12.43
N THR A 90 -9.92 11.71 -13.23
CA THR A 90 -10.64 11.63 -14.51
C THR A 90 -9.80 12.21 -15.64
N ALA A 91 -10.29 12.19 -16.88
CA ALA A 91 -9.67 12.87 -18.01
C ALA A 91 -9.60 14.40 -17.80
N ALA A 92 -8.46 15.00 -18.12
CA ALA A 92 -8.32 16.45 -18.14
C ALA A 92 -8.84 17.02 -19.47
N GLY A 93 -10.11 17.42 -19.55
CA GLY A 93 -10.65 18.14 -20.71
C GLY A 93 -11.82 17.46 -21.42
N SER A 94 -12.47 18.23 -22.28
CA SER A 94 -13.76 17.92 -22.94
C SER A 94 -13.70 16.85 -24.03
N ALA A 95 -12.59 16.19 -24.26
CA ALA A 95 -12.46 15.19 -25.35
C ALA A 95 -13.34 13.95 -25.15
N ALA A 96 -13.78 13.69 -23.92
CA ALA A 96 -14.61 12.55 -23.53
C ALA A 96 -16.06 12.91 -23.14
N GLY A 97 -16.56 14.08 -23.56
CA GLY A 97 -17.94 14.50 -23.29
C GLY A 97 -18.25 14.49 -21.79
N SER A 98 -18.13 15.64 -21.11
CA SER A 98 -18.45 15.81 -19.70
C SER A 98 -17.56 15.02 -18.71
N ALA A 99 -16.25 15.30 -18.72
CA ALA A 99 -15.40 14.87 -17.62
C ALA A 99 -15.87 15.56 -16.32
N ALA A 100 -16.04 14.77 -15.26
CA ALA A 100 -16.40 15.24 -13.93
C ALA A 100 -15.43 16.36 -13.47
N SER A 101 -15.96 17.38 -12.83
CA SER A 101 -15.15 18.46 -12.27
C SER A 101 -14.79 18.25 -10.81
N THR A 102 -15.66 17.55 -10.11
CA THR A 102 -15.53 17.12 -8.71
C THR A 102 -16.06 15.71 -8.59
N VAL A 103 -15.92 15.06 -7.43
CA VAL A 103 -16.46 13.72 -7.20
C VAL A 103 -17.98 13.69 -7.23
N GLU A 104 -18.64 14.78 -6.82
CA GLU A 104 -20.10 14.94 -6.81
C GLU A 104 -20.72 14.93 -8.22
N ASP A 105 -19.93 15.14 -9.26
CA ASP A 105 -20.39 15.05 -10.65
C ASP A 105 -20.53 13.59 -11.13
N LEU A 106 -19.94 12.62 -10.41
CA LEU A 106 -20.06 11.20 -10.71
C LEU A 106 -21.49 10.73 -10.40
N GLN A 107 -22.08 9.92 -11.27
CA GLN A 107 -23.47 9.48 -11.14
C GLN A 107 -23.56 7.96 -10.94
N PRO A 108 -24.64 7.45 -10.33
CA PRO A 108 -24.90 6.02 -10.27
C PRO A 108 -24.80 5.35 -11.64
N GLY A 109 -24.11 4.22 -11.69
CA GLY A 109 -23.76 3.52 -12.93
C GLY A 109 -22.45 3.96 -13.56
N CYS A 110 -21.72 4.90 -12.94
CA CYS A 110 -20.39 5.31 -13.41
C CYS A 110 -19.41 4.15 -13.45
N LYS A 111 -18.49 4.22 -14.42
CA LYS A 111 -17.42 3.24 -14.59
C LYS A 111 -16.16 3.74 -13.90
N ILE A 112 -15.58 2.93 -13.04
CA ILE A 112 -14.33 3.26 -12.34
C ILE A 112 -13.30 2.16 -12.60
N ALA A 113 -12.12 2.55 -13.11
CA ALA A 113 -11.00 1.64 -13.30
C ALA A 113 -10.10 1.63 -12.06
N LEU A 114 -9.63 0.44 -11.66
CA LEU A 114 -8.67 0.27 -10.57
C LEU A 114 -7.86 -1.01 -10.75
N THR A 115 -6.71 -1.08 -10.09
CA THR A 115 -5.95 -2.32 -9.90
C THR A 115 -6.54 -3.15 -8.76
N ASP A 116 -6.14 -4.42 -8.64
CA ASP A 116 -6.54 -5.28 -7.52
C ASP A 116 -5.83 -4.85 -6.23
N ASN A 117 -6.29 -3.74 -5.65
CA ASN A 117 -5.81 -3.17 -4.40
C ASN A 117 -7.01 -2.80 -3.52
N LYS A 118 -7.17 -3.55 -2.42
CA LYS A 118 -8.30 -3.39 -1.50
C LYS A 118 -8.29 -2.04 -0.81
N ASP A 119 -7.12 -1.55 -0.42
CA ASP A 119 -6.94 -0.31 0.32
C ASP A 119 -7.41 0.87 -0.53
N VAL A 120 -6.93 0.92 -1.77
CA VAL A 120 -7.33 1.94 -2.75
C VAL A 120 -8.85 1.91 -2.99
N LYS A 121 -9.44 0.71 -3.08
CA LYS A 121 -10.88 0.57 -3.28
C LYS A 121 -11.67 1.08 -2.08
N LEU A 122 -11.30 0.69 -0.86
CA LEU A 122 -12.03 1.04 0.37
C LEU A 122 -11.91 2.54 0.67
N ILE A 123 -10.69 3.10 0.63
CA ILE A 123 -10.50 4.54 0.82
C ILE A 123 -11.25 5.31 -0.27
N GLY A 124 -11.19 4.83 -1.52
CA GLY A 124 -11.88 5.47 -2.64
C GLY A 124 -13.39 5.51 -2.48
N LEU A 125 -13.99 4.45 -1.97
CA LEU A 125 -15.44 4.42 -1.67
C LEU A 125 -15.82 5.50 -0.64
N ARG A 126 -15.00 5.69 0.41
CA ARG A 126 -15.24 6.78 1.38
C ARG A 126 -15.11 8.15 0.75
N LEU A 127 -14.14 8.34 -0.15
CA LEU A 127 -13.98 9.60 -0.88
C LEU A 127 -15.11 9.88 -1.87
N LEU A 128 -15.95 8.89 -2.19
CA LEU A 128 -17.14 9.07 -3.02
C LEU A 128 -18.41 9.37 -2.22
N GLU A 129 -18.38 9.39 -0.88
CA GLU A 129 -19.53 9.76 -0.05
C GLU A 129 -20.15 11.11 -0.42
N PRO A 130 -19.37 12.17 -0.76
CA PRO A 130 -19.95 13.44 -1.21
C PRO A 130 -20.80 13.32 -2.47
N ALA A 131 -20.57 12.26 -3.28
CA ALA A 131 -21.38 11.94 -4.48
C ALA A 131 -22.59 11.06 -4.16
N ASP A 132 -22.77 10.66 -2.91
CA ASP A 132 -23.82 9.71 -2.47
C ASP A 132 -23.76 8.36 -3.25
N LEU A 133 -22.53 7.91 -3.58
CA LEU A 133 -22.27 6.67 -4.32
C LEU A 133 -21.79 5.57 -3.37
N THR A 134 -22.40 4.41 -3.53
CA THR A 134 -22.00 3.16 -2.87
C THR A 134 -21.31 2.21 -3.86
N GLU A 135 -20.71 1.13 -3.35
CA GLU A 135 -20.11 0.10 -4.21
C GLU A 135 -21.09 -0.47 -5.26
N ALA A 136 -22.38 -0.56 -4.92
CA ALA A 136 -23.42 -1.09 -5.81
C ALA A 136 -23.74 -0.14 -6.98
N ASP A 137 -23.42 1.14 -6.86
CA ASP A 137 -23.65 2.15 -7.87
C ASP A 137 -22.54 2.23 -8.92
N ILE A 138 -21.47 1.43 -8.77
CA ILE A 138 -20.25 1.54 -9.56
C ILE A 138 -20.05 0.31 -10.44
N GLN A 139 -19.72 0.55 -11.72
CA GLN A 139 -19.30 -0.47 -12.66
C GLN A 139 -17.76 -0.56 -12.64
N TRP A 140 -17.23 -1.51 -11.86
CA TRP A 140 -15.79 -1.70 -11.69
C TRP A 140 -15.13 -2.25 -12.95
N GLN A 141 -14.02 -1.62 -13.37
CA GLN A 141 -13.15 -2.06 -14.45
C GLN A 141 -11.78 -2.43 -13.89
N MET A 142 -11.59 -3.72 -13.61
CA MET A 142 -10.32 -4.21 -13.10
C MET A 142 -9.25 -4.18 -14.18
N VAL A 143 -8.07 -3.68 -13.83
CA VAL A 143 -6.91 -3.60 -14.74
C VAL A 143 -5.64 -4.05 -14.01
N ASP A 144 -4.64 -4.50 -14.79
CA ASP A 144 -3.40 -5.04 -14.23
C ASP A 144 -2.41 -3.96 -13.74
N THR A 145 -2.55 -2.72 -14.22
CA THR A 145 -1.57 -1.64 -13.91
C THR A 145 -2.24 -0.29 -13.78
N HIS A 146 -1.65 0.60 -12.97
CA HIS A 146 -2.07 1.99 -12.85
C HIS A 146 -1.96 2.75 -14.19
N GLN A 147 -0.99 2.38 -15.06
CA GLN A 147 -0.88 2.94 -16.41
C GLN A 147 -2.07 2.55 -17.29
N ALA A 148 -2.60 1.33 -17.13
CA ALA A 148 -3.81 0.91 -17.85
C ALA A 148 -5.03 1.69 -17.34
N ALA A 149 -5.20 1.85 -16.03
CA ALA A 149 -6.26 2.67 -15.45
C ALA A 149 -6.21 4.13 -15.97
N ALA A 150 -5.01 4.73 -15.96
CA ALA A 150 -4.81 6.08 -16.48
C ALA A 150 -5.21 6.20 -17.95
N ARG A 151 -4.85 5.21 -18.78
CA ARG A 151 -5.19 5.18 -20.20
C ARG A 151 -6.69 5.09 -20.44
N MET A 152 -7.40 4.29 -19.65
CA MET A 152 -8.86 4.15 -19.75
C MET A 152 -9.55 5.49 -19.42
N ALA A 153 -9.13 6.17 -18.35
CA ALA A 153 -9.65 7.50 -18.01
C ALA A 153 -9.39 8.51 -19.14
N ILE A 154 -8.14 8.61 -19.63
CA ILE A 154 -7.76 9.55 -20.70
C ILE A 154 -8.56 9.33 -21.98
N LYS A 155 -8.88 8.08 -22.31
CA LYS A 155 -9.68 7.74 -23.50
C LYS A 155 -11.19 7.91 -23.29
N GLY A 156 -11.65 8.19 -22.07
CA GLY A 156 -13.08 8.23 -21.75
C GLY A 156 -13.75 6.86 -21.77
N GLU A 157 -13.01 5.78 -21.60
CA GLU A 157 -13.54 4.42 -21.49
C GLU A 157 -14.17 4.18 -20.11
N VAL A 158 -13.72 4.98 -19.10
CA VAL A 158 -14.27 5.06 -17.75
C VAL A 158 -14.47 6.52 -17.33
N ASP A 159 -15.35 6.74 -16.35
CA ASP A 159 -15.66 8.08 -15.84
C ASP A 159 -14.59 8.57 -14.87
N ALA A 160 -13.99 7.65 -14.08
CA ALA A 160 -12.87 7.93 -13.20
C ALA A 160 -11.96 6.70 -13.07
N SER A 161 -10.79 6.92 -12.48
CA SER A 161 -9.88 5.85 -12.10
C SER A 161 -9.36 6.08 -10.69
N PHE A 162 -9.20 4.99 -9.95
CA PHE A 162 -8.61 4.96 -8.62
C PHE A 162 -7.14 4.58 -8.71
N PHE A 163 -6.32 5.30 -7.96
CA PHE A 163 -4.88 5.10 -7.93
C PHE A 163 -4.37 5.10 -6.50
N LEU A 164 -3.40 4.26 -6.22
CA LEU A 164 -2.49 4.55 -5.11
C LEU A 164 -1.79 5.89 -5.39
N ALA A 165 -1.74 6.81 -4.43
CA ALA A 165 -1.22 8.16 -4.65
C ALA A 165 0.24 8.15 -5.15
N GLU A 166 1.09 7.28 -4.59
CA GLU A 166 2.47 7.11 -5.07
C GLU A 166 2.51 6.72 -6.55
N ALA A 167 1.65 5.80 -6.98
CA ALA A 167 1.57 5.38 -8.36
C ALA A 167 1.07 6.50 -9.29
N TYR A 168 0.06 7.26 -8.86
CA TYR A 168 -0.43 8.44 -9.58
C TYR A 168 0.66 9.50 -9.76
N HIS A 169 1.37 9.82 -8.67
CA HIS A 169 2.43 10.83 -8.71
C HIS A 169 3.66 10.40 -9.52
N SER A 170 3.89 9.08 -9.65
CA SER A 170 4.97 8.50 -10.47
C SER A 170 4.63 8.44 -11.97
N LEU A 171 3.37 8.63 -12.37
CA LEU A 171 2.99 8.67 -13.79
C LEU A 171 3.79 9.75 -14.52
N SER A 172 4.07 9.53 -15.82
CA SER A 172 4.80 10.49 -16.65
C SER A 172 4.11 11.86 -16.66
N LYS A 173 4.89 12.93 -16.81
CA LYS A 173 4.34 14.29 -16.90
C LYS A 173 3.27 14.41 -17.99
N LEU A 174 3.49 13.72 -19.13
CA LEU A 174 2.54 13.70 -20.25
C LEU A 174 1.22 13.02 -19.84
N THR A 175 1.29 11.87 -19.17
CA THR A 175 0.09 11.16 -18.69
C THR A 175 -0.66 12.01 -17.66
N LYS A 176 0.04 12.57 -16.67
CA LYS A 176 -0.56 13.43 -15.64
C LYS A 176 -1.22 14.69 -16.21
N SER A 177 -0.66 15.28 -17.26
CA SER A 177 -1.28 16.46 -17.89
C SER A 177 -2.60 16.16 -18.61
N GLN A 178 -2.90 14.90 -18.88
CA GLN A 178 -4.14 14.42 -19.48
C GLN A 178 -5.15 13.91 -18.44
N LEU A 179 -4.77 13.91 -17.16
CA LEU A 179 -5.61 13.55 -16.03
C LEU A 179 -5.89 14.77 -15.16
N LYS A 180 -7.05 14.76 -14.53
CA LYS A 180 -7.45 15.71 -13.49
C LYS A 180 -7.74 14.93 -12.22
N ALA A 181 -7.00 15.18 -11.15
CA ALA A 181 -7.36 14.68 -9.83
C ALA A 181 -8.66 15.35 -9.38
N LEU A 182 -9.66 14.55 -9.05
CA LEU A 182 -10.91 15.00 -8.45
C LEU A 182 -10.76 15.11 -6.93
N MET A 183 -10.10 14.11 -6.33
CA MET A 183 -9.84 14.05 -4.90
C MET A 183 -8.58 13.25 -4.62
N GLU A 184 -7.90 13.62 -3.55
CA GLU A 184 -6.76 12.88 -2.99
C GLU A 184 -6.97 12.76 -1.48
N SER A 185 -6.77 11.57 -0.92
CA SER A 185 -6.87 11.35 0.52
C SER A 185 -5.70 11.99 1.27
N LYS A 186 -5.87 12.24 2.56
CA LYS A 186 -4.85 12.77 3.47
C LYS A 186 -5.02 12.12 4.84
N LEU A 187 -4.87 10.80 4.89
CA LEU A 187 -5.11 10.01 6.09
C LEU A 187 -3.88 9.95 7.00
N ALA A 188 -2.69 10.21 6.47
CA ALA A 188 -1.38 10.27 7.14
C ALA A 188 -0.99 9.06 8.02
N ASP A 189 -1.93 8.48 8.76
CA ASP A 189 -1.69 7.43 9.76
C ASP A 189 -2.00 6.01 9.26
N ILE A 190 -2.49 5.86 8.03
CA ILE A 190 -2.69 4.56 7.38
C ILE A 190 -1.47 4.27 6.50
N THR A 191 -0.72 3.23 6.83
CA THR A 191 0.56 2.91 6.19
C THR A 191 0.85 1.42 6.23
N HIS A 192 1.71 0.96 5.33
CA HIS A 192 2.33 -0.36 5.44
C HIS A 192 3.05 -0.52 6.77
N VAL A 193 3.07 -1.72 7.29
CA VAL A 193 3.63 -2.05 8.62
C VAL A 193 4.51 -3.28 8.54
N LEU A 194 5.65 -3.25 9.21
CA LEU A 194 6.42 -4.47 9.50
C LEU A 194 5.88 -5.12 10.77
N LEU A 195 5.37 -6.33 10.61
CA LEU A 195 4.83 -7.15 11.68
C LEU A 195 5.75 -8.33 11.96
N THR A 196 5.70 -8.84 13.18
CA THR A 196 6.33 -10.11 13.58
C THR A 196 5.34 -11.00 14.30
N SER A 197 5.42 -12.31 14.05
CA SER A 197 4.66 -13.29 14.82
C SER A 197 5.22 -13.44 16.23
N ALA A 198 4.41 -13.88 17.18
CA ALA A 198 4.83 -14.16 18.55
C ALA A 198 5.99 -15.18 18.65
N LYS A 199 6.18 -16.03 17.64
CA LYS A 199 7.25 -17.04 17.58
C LYS A 199 8.65 -16.41 17.49
N VAL A 200 8.76 -15.19 16.96
CA VAL A 200 10.04 -14.48 16.78
C VAL A 200 10.63 -14.08 18.14
N GLY A 201 9.78 -13.79 19.12
CA GLY A 201 10.22 -13.47 20.49
C GLY A 201 11.20 -12.31 20.55
N ALA A 202 12.29 -12.49 21.27
CA ALA A 202 13.31 -11.44 21.45
C ALA A 202 14.04 -11.04 20.15
N ASP A 203 14.01 -11.86 19.10
CA ASP A 203 14.63 -11.54 17.82
C ASP A 203 13.86 -10.44 17.06
N ALA A 204 12.59 -10.19 17.41
CA ALA A 204 11.80 -9.09 16.85
C ALA A 204 12.46 -7.72 17.11
N GLU A 205 13.00 -7.52 18.33
CA GLU A 205 13.72 -6.28 18.66
C GLU A 205 14.97 -6.11 17.80
N ARG A 206 15.73 -7.20 17.58
CA ARG A 206 16.92 -7.17 16.72
C ARG A 206 16.59 -6.82 15.26
N VAL A 207 15.47 -7.33 14.74
CA VAL A 207 14.98 -6.98 13.39
C VAL A 207 14.59 -5.50 13.36
N LYS A 208 13.83 -5.03 14.35
CA LYS A 208 13.42 -3.62 14.46
C LYS A 208 14.62 -2.67 14.52
N GLU A 209 15.57 -2.93 15.41
CA GLU A 209 16.77 -2.10 15.55
C GLU A 209 17.60 -2.08 14.26
N ALA A 210 17.76 -3.24 13.60
CA ALA A 210 18.47 -3.34 12.32
C ALA A 210 17.80 -2.52 11.22
N LEU A 211 16.46 -2.53 11.17
CA LEU A 211 15.67 -1.80 10.17
C LEU A 211 15.68 -0.28 10.42
N VAL A 212 15.34 0.15 11.64
CA VAL A 212 15.29 1.56 12.03
C VAL A 212 16.67 2.21 11.91
N GLY A 213 17.72 1.47 12.22
CA GLY A 213 19.11 1.94 12.15
C GLY A 213 19.69 2.09 10.73
N LEU A 214 18.88 1.89 9.66
CA LEU A 214 19.37 2.03 8.26
C LEU A 214 19.52 3.49 7.83
N THR A 215 18.67 4.36 8.33
CA THR A 215 18.57 5.76 7.90
C THR A 215 19.88 6.50 8.09
N GLY A 216 20.32 7.22 7.05
CA GLY A 216 21.52 8.02 7.05
C GLY A 216 22.84 7.22 7.08
N THR A 217 22.79 5.89 6.98
CA THR A 217 24.00 5.08 6.92
C THR A 217 24.46 4.83 5.48
N PRO A 218 25.79 4.72 5.22
CA PRO A 218 26.31 4.58 3.84
C PRO A 218 25.82 3.32 3.11
N ASP A 219 25.51 2.24 3.83
CA ASP A 219 25.00 0.99 3.27
C ASP A 219 23.48 0.89 3.32
N GLY A 220 22.81 1.61 4.24
CA GLY A 220 21.37 1.58 4.41
C GLY A 220 20.64 2.55 3.48
N GLN A 221 21.11 3.80 3.39
CA GLN A 221 20.40 4.83 2.62
C GLN A 221 20.17 4.46 1.15
N PRO A 222 21.14 3.89 0.41
CA PRO A 222 20.88 3.47 -0.97
C PRO A 222 19.81 2.40 -1.10
N VAL A 223 19.68 1.50 -0.11
CA VAL A 223 18.63 0.48 -0.09
C VAL A 223 17.25 1.10 0.18
N LEU A 224 17.19 2.06 1.11
CA LEU A 224 15.96 2.80 1.40
C LEU A 224 15.50 3.63 0.19
N ASP A 225 16.42 4.26 -0.52
CA ASP A 225 16.14 5.02 -1.74
C ASP A 225 15.61 4.11 -2.86
N GLU A 226 16.22 2.93 -3.03
CA GLU A 226 15.76 1.92 -4.01
C GLU A 226 14.34 1.42 -3.69
N LEU A 227 14.01 1.29 -2.40
CA LEU A 227 12.67 0.93 -1.95
C LEU A 227 11.67 2.09 -2.04
N GLY A 228 12.13 3.32 -2.33
CA GLY A 228 11.31 4.52 -2.28
C GLY A 228 10.90 4.91 -0.85
N ILE A 229 11.64 4.45 0.16
CA ILE A 229 11.42 4.73 1.59
C ILE A 229 12.59 5.58 2.10
N ALA A 230 12.90 6.66 1.41
CA ALA A 230 14.08 7.50 1.67
C ALA A 230 14.14 8.04 3.13
N GLY A 231 12.99 8.27 3.76
CA GLY A 231 12.89 8.63 5.18
C GLY A 231 13.32 7.53 6.14
N GLY A 232 13.38 6.28 5.67
CA GLY A 232 13.66 5.11 6.50
C GLY A 232 12.44 4.62 7.25
N PHE A 233 12.69 3.90 8.33
CA PHE A 233 11.66 3.31 9.18
C PHE A 233 11.72 3.90 10.59
N GLU A 234 10.58 4.00 11.23
CA GLU A 234 10.45 4.33 12.64
C GLU A 234 9.81 3.17 13.41
N PRO A 235 10.08 3.05 14.73
CA PRO A 235 9.36 2.09 15.56
C PRO A 235 7.86 2.36 15.52
N MET A 236 7.07 1.30 15.54
CA MET A 236 5.61 1.37 15.70
C MET A 236 5.25 0.65 17.00
N THR A 237 4.52 1.34 17.86
CA THR A 237 4.03 0.79 19.13
C THR A 237 2.71 0.06 18.93
N GLN A 238 2.30 -0.70 19.94
CA GLN A 238 0.97 -1.32 19.94
C GLN A 238 -0.14 -0.26 19.91
N GLU A 239 0.03 0.85 20.62
CA GLU A 239 -0.92 1.98 20.64
C GLU A 239 -1.04 2.63 19.24
N ASP A 240 0.09 2.82 18.53
CA ASP A 240 0.06 3.33 17.14
C ASP A 240 -0.69 2.36 16.21
N ALA A 241 -0.50 1.06 16.40
CA ALA A 241 -1.16 0.04 15.59
C ALA A 241 -2.67 0.00 15.88
N GLU A 242 -3.07 0.08 17.12
CA GLU A 242 -4.49 0.16 17.53
C GLU A 242 -5.16 1.41 16.97
N PHE A 243 -4.49 2.57 17.06
CA PHE A 243 -5.00 3.81 16.48
C PHE A 243 -5.19 3.71 14.95
N MET A 244 -4.20 3.15 14.23
CA MET A 244 -4.33 2.91 12.79
C MET A 244 -5.53 1.99 12.48
N ILE A 245 -5.70 0.92 13.25
CA ILE A 245 -6.79 -0.05 13.08
C ILE A 245 -8.15 0.62 13.34
N ASP A 246 -8.28 1.40 14.40
CA ASP A 246 -9.51 2.13 14.70
C ASP A 246 -9.86 3.15 13.60
N LEU A 247 -8.86 3.84 13.07
CA LEU A 247 -9.04 4.75 11.94
C LEU A 247 -9.54 3.99 10.70
N MET A 248 -8.96 2.83 10.40
CA MET A 248 -9.38 1.99 9.28
C MET A 248 -10.81 1.45 9.45
N ASP A 249 -11.22 1.10 10.67
CA ASP A 249 -12.58 0.66 10.96
C ASP A 249 -13.59 1.76 10.62
N THR A 250 -13.25 3.03 10.86
CA THR A 250 -14.10 4.15 10.42
C THR A 250 -14.25 4.24 8.91
N LEU A 251 -13.35 3.63 8.13
CA LEU A 251 -13.48 3.55 6.66
C LEU A 251 -14.36 2.39 6.21
N LEU A 252 -14.64 1.43 7.07
CA LEU A 252 -15.46 0.26 6.78
C LEU A 252 -16.94 0.44 7.18
N ASP A 253 -17.23 1.37 8.11
CA ASP A 253 -18.57 1.72 8.60
C ASP A 253 -19.27 2.71 7.65
#